data_af0b10007b5671fb67346a79d4ae6f78
#
_entry.id   af0b10007b5671fb67346a79d4ae6f78
#
_cell.length_a   1.000
_cell.length_b   1.000
_cell.length_c   1.000
_cell.angle_alpha   90.00
_cell.angle_beta   90.00
_cell.angle_gamma   90.00
#
_symmetry.space_group_name_H-M   'P 1'
#
loop_
_entity.id
_entity.type
_entity.pdbx_description
1 polymer ?
#
loop_
_entity_poly.entity_id
_entity_poly.type
_entity_poly.pdbx_seq_one_letter_code
_entity_poly.pdbx_strand_id
1 'polypeptide(L)'
;MSNIDSVNALLTAIHFDRFAEIEARHAPDALFQSFRGPTLRDSVSISDWHRGFLKDYADCNYTELEYIESGDVVAVRATLAAKGYDFRAFTQRVVEVFEFAGDGGPIISRHLYAMLPDLELDKPTTGALTNALESRGGSASASQALVDGFYAALFSGDAEGARPALADKAAIIDSVYGTANGPDNIFALMAAIPSPAFGSWRVTRSVASAKDVLVEASIDPNRPRAADWVRVVDGKIGVIESYWMLREIGLTQAQGERYIKQVILPI
;
A
#
# COMPACT_ATOMS: atom_id res chain seq x y z
N MET A 1 -4.71 -23.53 -8.17
CA MET A 1 -4.35 -22.71 -6.97
C MET A 1 -4.81 -21.31 -7.32
N SER A 2 -5.61 -20.64 -6.50
CA SER A 2 -6.01 -19.25 -6.79
C SER A 2 -4.81 -18.30 -6.66
N ASN A 3 -4.91 -17.10 -7.23
CA ASN A 3 -3.86 -16.08 -7.06
C ASN A 3 -3.70 -15.69 -5.58
N ILE A 4 -4.78 -15.63 -4.80
CA ILE A 4 -4.71 -15.42 -3.34
C ILE A 4 -3.94 -16.54 -2.63
N ASP A 5 -4.16 -17.82 -3.01
CA ASP A 5 -3.38 -18.94 -2.44
C ASP A 5 -1.89 -18.79 -2.74
N SER A 6 -1.55 -18.35 -3.96
CA SER A 6 -0.16 -18.09 -4.37
C SER A 6 0.48 -16.97 -3.55
N VAL A 7 -0.26 -15.89 -3.28
CA VAL A 7 0.21 -14.80 -2.38
C VAL A 7 0.43 -15.33 -0.97
N ASN A 8 -0.54 -16.05 -0.39
CA ASN A 8 -0.41 -16.62 0.96
C ASN A 8 0.81 -17.54 1.09
N ALA A 9 1.05 -18.35 0.06
CA ALA A 9 2.21 -19.21 0.06
C ALA A 9 3.53 -18.43 -0.07
N LEU A 10 3.56 -17.31 -0.81
CA LEU A 10 4.72 -16.41 -0.84
C LEU A 10 4.97 -15.77 0.52
N LEU A 11 3.94 -15.19 1.15
CA LEU A 11 4.07 -14.58 2.48
C LEU A 11 4.53 -15.59 3.54
N THR A 12 4.04 -16.84 3.43
CA THR A 12 4.50 -17.96 4.26
C THR A 12 5.97 -18.30 3.98
N ALA A 13 6.40 -18.31 2.73
CA ALA A 13 7.80 -18.56 2.37
C ALA A 13 8.73 -17.46 2.91
N ILE A 14 8.29 -16.21 2.88
CA ILE A 14 9.01 -15.07 3.47
C ILE A 14 9.14 -15.25 4.99
N HIS A 15 8.04 -15.58 5.68
CA HIS A 15 8.02 -15.77 7.13
C HIS A 15 8.99 -16.89 7.61
N PHE A 16 9.14 -17.95 6.83
CA PHE A 16 9.97 -19.11 7.16
C PHE A 16 11.34 -19.15 6.45
N ASP A 17 11.80 -18.02 5.88
CA ASP A 17 13.11 -17.91 5.21
C ASP A 17 13.32 -18.91 4.05
N ARG A 18 12.23 -19.28 3.34
CA ARG A 18 12.25 -20.26 2.26
C ARG A 18 12.59 -19.61 0.91
N PHE A 19 13.82 -19.17 0.76
CA PHE A 19 14.27 -18.36 -0.39
C PHE A 19 14.07 -19.05 -1.74
N ALA A 20 14.27 -20.35 -1.84
CA ALA A 20 14.02 -21.09 -3.08
C ALA A 20 12.51 -21.10 -3.47
N GLU A 21 11.60 -21.10 -2.49
CA GLU A 21 10.17 -20.98 -2.74
C GLU A 21 9.79 -19.56 -3.16
N ILE A 22 10.43 -18.54 -2.57
CA ILE A 22 10.25 -17.14 -2.99
C ILE A 22 10.65 -16.99 -4.46
N GLU A 23 11.84 -17.48 -4.85
CA GLU A 23 12.31 -17.44 -6.21
C GLU A 23 11.36 -18.16 -7.17
N ALA A 24 10.96 -19.40 -6.86
CA ALA A 24 10.12 -20.23 -7.70
C ALA A 24 8.70 -19.67 -7.94
N ARG A 25 8.22 -18.72 -7.10
CA ARG A 25 6.92 -18.09 -7.28
C ARG A 25 6.94 -16.90 -8.23
N HIS A 26 8.10 -16.37 -8.55
CA HIS A 26 8.25 -15.27 -9.48
C HIS A 26 8.64 -15.77 -10.86
N ALA A 27 8.15 -15.10 -11.91
CA ALA A 27 8.66 -15.32 -13.26
C ALA A 27 10.14 -15.01 -13.34
N PRO A 28 10.92 -15.65 -14.22
CA PRO A 28 12.37 -15.40 -14.31
C PRO A 28 12.74 -13.93 -14.51
N ASP A 29 11.90 -13.16 -15.18
CA ASP A 29 12.04 -11.74 -15.49
C ASP A 29 11.07 -10.85 -14.69
N ALA A 30 10.59 -11.34 -13.54
CA ALA A 30 9.64 -10.61 -12.71
C ALA A 30 10.16 -9.25 -12.26
N LEU A 31 9.25 -8.26 -12.27
CA LEU A 31 9.51 -6.93 -11.73
C LEU A 31 9.15 -6.86 -10.25
N PHE A 32 10.07 -6.38 -9.41
CA PHE A 32 9.77 -6.03 -8.02
C PHE A 32 10.20 -4.61 -7.71
N GLN A 33 9.27 -3.83 -7.20
CA GLN A 33 9.49 -2.48 -6.71
C GLN A 33 9.00 -2.39 -5.28
N SER A 34 9.87 -1.98 -4.37
CA SER A 34 9.54 -1.83 -2.96
C SER A 34 9.73 -0.40 -2.49
N PHE A 35 9.09 -0.05 -1.38
CA PHE A 35 9.28 1.24 -0.73
C PHE A 35 10.74 1.47 -0.30
N ARG A 36 11.57 0.43 -0.30
CA ARG A 36 13.00 0.43 -0.03
C ARG A 36 13.78 -0.27 -1.14
N GLY A 37 14.98 0.18 -1.39
CA GLY A 37 15.91 -0.49 -2.30
C GLY A 37 15.68 -0.23 -3.79
N PRO A 38 16.45 -0.87 -4.64
CA PRO A 38 16.37 -0.72 -6.08
C PRO A 38 15.16 -1.44 -6.67
N THR A 39 14.82 -1.10 -7.91
CA THR A 39 13.95 -1.91 -8.75
C THR A 39 14.69 -3.17 -9.17
N LEU A 40 14.10 -4.35 -8.92
CA LEU A 40 14.64 -5.65 -9.28
C LEU A 40 13.86 -6.21 -10.48
N ARG A 41 14.56 -6.98 -11.34
CA ARG A 41 14.01 -7.43 -12.63
C ARG A 41 14.24 -8.92 -12.89
N ASP A 42 14.45 -9.70 -11.85
CA ASP A 42 14.58 -11.16 -11.95
C ASP A 42 14.26 -11.81 -10.60
N SER A 43 13.84 -13.08 -10.67
CA SER A 43 13.41 -13.85 -9.50
C SER A 43 14.53 -14.10 -8.48
N VAL A 44 15.77 -14.25 -8.95
CA VAL A 44 16.96 -14.48 -8.09
C VAL A 44 17.26 -13.24 -7.26
N SER A 45 17.34 -12.07 -7.91
CA SER A 45 17.55 -10.78 -7.23
C SER A 45 16.43 -10.48 -6.22
N ILE A 46 15.19 -10.85 -6.53
CA ILE A 46 14.05 -10.71 -5.59
C ILE A 46 14.25 -11.59 -4.36
N SER A 47 14.64 -12.85 -4.55
CA SER A 47 14.93 -13.77 -3.45
C SER A 47 16.11 -13.28 -2.58
N ASP A 48 17.17 -12.79 -3.21
CA ASP A 48 18.34 -12.22 -2.51
C ASP A 48 18.00 -10.94 -1.74
N TRP A 49 17.11 -10.10 -2.28
CA TRP A 49 16.61 -8.93 -1.57
C TRP A 49 15.88 -9.34 -0.28
N HIS A 50 15.02 -10.36 -0.33
CA HIS A 50 14.35 -10.87 0.86
C HIS A 50 15.36 -11.44 1.87
N ARG A 51 16.38 -12.15 1.41
CA ARG A 51 17.46 -12.66 2.28
C ARG A 51 18.20 -11.52 2.99
N GLY A 52 18.47 -10.42 2.30
CA GLY A 52 19.08 -9.21 2.88
C GLY A 52 18.12 -8.55 3.88
N PHE A 53 16.86 -8.36 3.49
CA PHE A 53 15.85 -7.76 4.33
C PHE A 53 15.64 -8.51 5.65
N LEU A 54 15.57 -9.85 5.61
CA LEU A 54 15.35 -10.69 6.80
C LEU A 54 16.58 -10.80 7.71
N LYS A 55 17.77 -10.45 7.24
CA LYS A 55 18.94 -10.26 8.13
C LYS A 55 18.80 -9.02 9.00
N ASP A 56 18.22 -7.97 8.46
CA ASP A 56 18.06 -6.69 9.15
C ASP A 56 16.77 -6.67 10.00
N TYR A 57 15.79 -7.50 9.65
CA TYR A 57 14.46 -7.54 10.25
C TYR A 57 14.04 -8.99 10.57
N ALA A 58 14.37 -9.43 11.77
CA ALA A 58 14.02 -10.78 12.22
C ALA A 58 12.54 -10.93 12.54
N ASP A 59 12.08 -12.17 12.57
CA ASP A 59 10.70 -12.55 12.93
C ASP A 59 9.62 -11.83 12.08
N CYS A 60 9.91 -11.59 10.80
CA CYS A 60 8.96 -10.97 9.90
C CYS A 60 7.68 -11.81 9.78
N ASN A 61 6.54 -11.19 10.08
CA ASN A 61 5.24 -11.81 9.95
C ASN A 61 4.22 -10.83 9.41
N TYR A 62 3.36 -11.31 8.51
CA TYR A 62 2.25 -10.55 7.97
C TYR A 62 0.96 -10.95 8.69
N THR A 63 0.27 -9.97 9.26
CA THR A 63 -0.99 -10.15 9.98
C THR A 63 -2.08 -9.22 9.43
N GLU A 64 -3.31 -9.38 9.86
CA GLU A 64 -4.44 -8.53 9.45
C GLU A 64 -4.60 -8.43 7.92
N LEU A 65 -4.49 -9.58 7.24
CA LEU A 65 -4.52 -9.66 5.79
C LEU A 65 -5.92 -9.37 5.24
N GLU A 66 -6.02 -8.39 4.36
CA GLU A 66 -7.23 -8.11 3.57
C GLU A 66 -6.87 -8.14 2.08
N TYR A 67 -7.75 -8.73 1.26
CA TYR A 67 -7.47 -8.99 -0.16
C TYR A 67 -8.49 -8.31 -1.06
N ILE A 68 -8.01 -7.82 -2.20
CA ILE A 68 -8.82 -7.51 -3.37
C ILE A 68 -8.25 -8.34 -4.52
N GLU A 69 -9.08 -9.13 -5.18
CA GLU A 69 -8.69 -9.91 -6.37
C GLU A 69 -9.54 -9.46 -7.56
N SER A 70 -8.92 -9.17 -8.68
CA SER A 70 -9.58 -8.83 -9.93
C SER A 70 -8.74 -9.29 -11.12
N GLY A 71 -9.22 -10.31 -11.83
CA GLY A 71 -8.47 -10.96 -12.90
C GLY A 71 -7.12 -11.48 -12.42
N ASP A 72 -6.06 -11.07 -13.11
CA ASP A 72 -4.69 -11.51 -12.80
C ASP A 72 -3.99 -10.66 -11.72
N VAL A 73 -4.74 -9.76 -11.04
CA VAL A 73 -4.19 -8.87 -10.02
C VAL A 73 -4.75 -9.21 -8.64
N VAL A 74 -3.87 -9.33 -7.66
CA VAL A 74 -4.20 -9.41 -6.24
C VAL A 74 -3.55 -8.25 -5.51
N ALA A 75 -4.35 -7.47 -4.79
CA ALA A 75 -3.86 -6.49 -3.83
C ALA A 75 -4.03 -7.02 -2.40
N VAL A 76 -3.04 -6.84 -1.58
CA VAL A 76 -3.04 -7.24 -0.16
C VAL A 76 -2.73 -6.05 0.69
N ARG A 77 -3.60 -5.74 1.64
CA ARG A 77 -3.31 -4.86 2.76
C ARG A 77 -2.96 -5.70 3.97
N ALA A 78 -1.87 -5.36 4.65
CA ALA A 78 -1.39 -6.13 5.79
C ALA A 78 -0.70 -5.25 6.82
N THR A 79 -0.53 -5.79 8.02
CA THR A 79 0.39 -5.31 9.04
C THR A 79 1.63 -6.22 9.04
N LEU A 80 2.78 -5.65 8.68
CA LEU A 80 4.08 -6.30 8.80
C LEU A 80 4.59 -6.08 10.21
N ALA A 81 4.72 -7.13 10.99
CA ALA A 81 5.39 -7.14 12.29
C ALA A 81 6.79 -7.71 12.14
N ALA A 82 7.79 -7.08 12.74
CA ALA A 82 9.16 -7.54 12.68
C ALA A 82 9.96 -7.03 13.90
N LYS A 83 11.18 -7.54 14.07
CA LYS A 83 12.18 -6.99 15.00
C LYS A 83 13.35 -6.43 14.20
N GLY A 84 13.70 -5.19 14.47
CA GLY A 84 14.93 -4.60 13.92
C GLY A 84 16.18 -5.25 14.48
N TYR A 85 17.34 -4.92 13.90
CA TYR A 85 18.64 -5.44 14.37
C TYR A 85 18.99 -5.04 15.82
N ASP A 86 18.28 -4.05 16.39
CA ASP A 86 18.34 -3.69 17.82
C ASP A 86 17.34 -4.48 18.67
N PHE A 87 16.69 -5.49 18.10
CA PHE A 87 15.67 -6.35 18.70
C PHE A 87 14.39 -5.65 19.16
N ARG A 88 14.20 -4.38 18.82
CA ARG A 88 12.93 -3.70 19.06
C ARG A 88 11.89 -4.18 18.08
N ALA A 89 10.72 -4.52 18.62
CA ALA A 89 9.56 -4.83 17.81
C ALA A 89 9.01 -3.55 17.17
N PHE A 90 8.59 -3.65 15.92
CA PHE A 90 7.84 -2.60 15.26
C PHE A 90 6.75 -3.22 14.40
N THR A 91 5.74 -2.41 14.10
CA THR A 91 4.73 -2.74 13.10
C THR A 91 4.74 -1.70 11.99
N GLN A 92 4.44 -2.14 10.79
CA GLN A 92 4.34 -1.27 9.63
C GLN A 92 3.17 -1.72 8.76
N ARG A 93 2.26 -0.81 8.47
CA ARG A 93 1.19 -1.10 7.53
C ARG A 93 1.74 -1.06 6.11
N VAL A 94 1.40 -2.08 5.34
CA VAL A 94 1.85 -2.24 3.97
C VAL A 94 0.69 -2.57 3.04
N VAL A 95 0.84 -2.20 1.78
CA VAL A 95 0.03 -2.69 0.68
C VAL A 95 0.96 -3.31 -0.35
N GLU A 96 0.65 -4.52 -0.77
CA GLU A 96 1.34 -5.19 -1.86
C GLU A 96 0.39 -5.44 -3.01
N VAL A 97 0.85 -5.19 -4.21
CA VAL A 97 0.10 -5.42 -5.44
C VAL A 97 0.86 -6.43 -6.28
N PHE A 98 0.21 -7.53 -6.57
CA PHE A 98 0.75 -8.66 -7.34
C PHE A 98 0.03 -8.75 -8.68
N GLU A 99 0.79 -8.97 -9.74
CA GLU A 99 0.28 -9.28 -11.06
C GLU A 99 0.82 -10.65 -11.48
N PHE A 100 -0.04 -11.51 -11.96
CA PHE A 100 0.23 -12.90 -12.30
C PHE A 100 0.21 -13.12 -13.81
N ALA A 101 0.96 -14.13 -14.26
CA ALA A 101 0.87 -14.62 -15.64
C ALA A 101 -0.35 -15.54 -15.81
N GLY A 102 -1.56 -15.02 -15.53
CA GLY A 102 -2.81 -15.78 -15.50
C GLY A 102 -3.08 -16.47 -14.16
N ASP A 103 -4.25 -17.11 -14.03
CA ASP A 103 -4.73 -17.73 -12.80
C ASP A 103 -3.78 -18.85 -12.31
N GLY A 104 -3.28 -18.67 -11.09
CA GLY A 104 -2.30 -19.57 -10.47
C GLY A 104 -0.93 -19.61 -11.14
N GLY A 105 -0.66 -18.69 -12.07
CA GLY A 105 0.63 -18.54 -12.73
C GLY A 105 1.71 -17.93 -11.83
N PRO A 106 2.94 -17.75 -12.33
CA PRO A 106 3.98 -17.05 -11.59
C PRO A 106 3.68 -15.56 -11.49
N ILE A 107 4.23 -14.91 -10.45
CA ILE A 107 4.17 -13.46 -10.27
C ILE A 107 5.10 -12.81 -11.30
N ILE A 108 4.53 -11.93 -12.14
CA ILE A 108 5.29 -11.18 -13.16
C ILE A 108 5.61 -9.76 -12.71
N SER A 109 4.81 -9.19 -11.78
CA SER A 109 5.05 -7.88 -11.21
C SER A 109 4.60 -7.83 -9.76
N ARG A 110 5.36 -7.13 -8.92
CA ARG A 110 5.04 -6.92 -7.51
C ARG A 110 5.47 -5.52 -7.08
N HIS A 111 4.53 -4.78 -6.49
CA HIS A 111 4.78 -3.48 -5.90
C HIS A 111 4.50 -3.53 -4.40
N LEU A 112 5.43 -3.09 -3.58
CA LEU A 112 5.31 -3.03 -2.12
C LEU A 112 5.39 -1.58 -1.65
N TYR A 113 4.28 -1.08 -1.16
CA TYR A 113 4.11 0.25 -0.57
C TYR A 113 4.03 0.16 0.94
N ALA A 114 4.38 1.23 1.63
CA ALA A 114 4.31 1.27 3.09
C ALA A 114 3.85 2.62 3.62
N MET A 115 3.21 2.59 4.78
CA MET A 115 3.17 3.73 5.69
C MET A 115 4.49 3.83 6.45
N LEU A 116 4.77 4.96 7.10
CA LEU A 116 5.89 5.02 8.06
C LEU A 116 5.64 4.04 9.21
N PRO A 117 6.70 3.40 9.75
CA PRO A 117 6.56 2.48 10.85
C PRO A 117 5.90 3.15 12.05
N ASP A 118 4.95 2.48 12.67
CA ASP A 118 4.42 2.87 13.96
C ASP A 118 5.28 2.24 15.06
N LEU A 119 5.87 3.09 15.89
CA LEU A 119 6.80 2.69 16.94
C LEU A 119 6.15 2.62 18.31
N GLU A 120 4.95 3.14 18.43
CA GLU A 120 4.20 3.12 19.68
C GLU A 120 3.13 2.03 19.62
N LEU A 121 3.50 0.84 20.04
CA LEU A 121 2.64 -0.34 20.11
C LEU A 121 1.38 -0.13 20.98
N ASP A 122 1.35 0.90 21.83
CA ASP A 122 0.29 1.16 22.79
C ASP A 122 -0.72 2.24 22.36
N LYS A 123 -0.49 2.94 21.26
CA LYS A 123 -1.51 3.86 20.73
C LYS A 123 -2.51 3.10 19.88
N PRO A 124 -3.81 3.37 20.04
CA PRO A 124 -4.79 2.87 19.10
C PRO A 124 -4.44 3.45 17.73
N THR A 125 -3.67 2.68 16.98
CA THR A 125 -3.40 2.96 15.60
C THR A 125 -4.72 3.03 14.85
N THR A 126 -4.73 3.70 13.75
CA THR A 126 -5.79 3.89 12.77
C THR A 126 -6.74 2.70 12.54
N GLY A 127 -6.40 1.49 12.96
CA GLY A 127 -7.27 0.32 12.99
C GLY A 127 -8.59 0.50 13.75
N ALA A 128 -8.61 1.37 14.76
CA ALA A 128 -9.85 1.69 15.49
C ALA A 128 -10.88 2.44 14.63
N LEU A 129 -10.42 3.27 13.68
CA LEU A 129 -11.30 3.97 12.73
C LEU A 129 -11.79 3.03 11.60
N THR A 130 -10.94 2.12 11.15
CA THR A 130 -11.30 1.15 10.10
C THR A 130 -12.28 0.08 10.57
N ASN A 131 -12.20 -0.34 11.83
CA ASN A 131 -13.13 -1.32 12.41
C ASN A 131 -14.51 -0.74 12.74
N ALA A 132 -14.64 0.58 12.88
CA ALA A 132 -15.91 1.24 13.20
C ALA A 132 -16.85 1.41 12.00
N LEU A 133 -16.36 1.21 10.79
CA LEU A 133 -17.13 1.35 9.56
C LEU A 133 -17.54 -0.04 9.05
N GLU A 134 -18.70 -0.53 9.51
CA GLU A 134 -19.35 -1.69 8.87
C GLU A 134 -19.72 -1.29 7.43
N SER A 135 -18.95 -1.79 6.48
CA SER A 135 -19.21 -1.54 5.07
C SER A 135 -20.43 -2.33 4.60
N ARG A 136 -21.46 -1.64 4.19
CA ARG A 136 -22.54 -2.21 3.36
C ARG A 136 -22.07 -2.11 1.91
N GLY A 137 -21.50 -3.21 1.39
CA GLY A 137 -20.94 -3.23 0.05
C GLY A 137 -21.96 -3.03 -1.05
N GLY A 138 -21.54 -2.27 -2.06
CA GLY A 138 -22.16 -2.24 -3.39
C GLY A 138 -21.66 -3.39 -4.27
N SER A 139 -21.67 -3.20 -5.60
CA SER A 139 -20.91 -4.07 -6.51
C SER A 139 -19.48 -3.55 -6.65
N ALA A 140 -18.53 -4.45 -6.98
CA ALA A 140 -17.15 -4.06 -7.24
C ALA A 140 -17.06 -2.97 -8.33
N SER A 141 -17.84 -3.11 -9.40
CA SER A 141 -17.86 -2.13 -10.50
C SER A 141 -18.41 -0.76 -10.07
N ALA A 142 -19.41 -0.71 -9.18
CA ALA A 142 -19.92 0.56 -8.68
C ALA A 142 -18.91 1.25 -7.75
N SER A 143 -18.25 0.48 -6.88
CA SER A 143 -17.19 1.00 -6.00
C SER A 143 -16.00 1.52 -6.82
N GLN A 144 -15.59 0.78 -7.84
CA GLN A 144 -14.52 1.19 -8.74
C GLN A 144 -14.88 2.49 -9.49
N ALA A 145 -16.06 2.55 -10.11
CA ALA A 145 -16.49 3.74 -10.83
C ALA A 145 -16.56 5.00 -9.95
N LEU A 146 -17.03 4.85 -8.70
CA LEU A 146 -17.05 5.94 -7.73
C LEU A 146 -15.63 6.47 -7.45
N VAL A 147 -14.72 5.55 -7.15
CA VAL A 147 -13.34 5.89 -6.76
C VAL A 147 -12.55 6.42 -7.95
N ASP A 148 -12.67 5.80 -9.12
CA ASP A 148 -12.03 6.29 -10.35
C ASP A 148 -12.52 7.70 -10.71
N GLY A 149 -13.81 7.98 -10.56
CA GLY A 149 -14.39 9.32 -10.75
C GLY A 149 -13.83 10.35 -9.77
N PHE A 150 -13.68 9.97 -8.49
CA PHE A 150 -13.04 10.81 -7.46
C PHE A 150 -11.61 11.20 -7.83
N TYR A 151 -10.77 10.21 -8.18
CA TYR A 151 -9.37 10.49 -8.55
C TYR A 151 -9.24 11.24 -9.87
N ALA A 152 -10.11 10.98 -10.85
CA ALA A 152 -10.14 11.74 -12.10
C ALA A 152 -10.42 13.23 -11.85
N ALA A 153 -11.42 13.55 -11.03
CA ALA A 153 -11.71 14.93 -10.63
C ALA A 153 -10.57 15.55 -9.80
N LEU A 154 -10.05 14.83 -8.81
CA LEU A 154 -8.96 15.28 -7.96
C LEU A 154 -7.71 15.63 -8.80
N PHE A 155 -7.29 14.74 -9.68
CA PHE A 155 -6.07 14.91 -10.49
C PHE A 155 -6.25 15.92 -11.64
N SER A 156 -7.48 16.26 -12.01
CA SER A 156 -7.77 17.38 -12.90
C SER A 156 -7.79 18.75 -12.18
N GLY A 157 -7.69 18.75 -10.84
CA GLY A 157 -7.80 19.95 -10.01
C GLY A 157 -9.24 20.37 -9.69
N ASP A 158 -10.21 19.54 -10.03
CA ASP A 158 -11.64 19.77 -9.75
C ASP A 158 -12.02 19.22 -8.36
N ALA A 159 -11.59 19.93 -7.31
CA ALA A 159 -11.90 19.54 -5.93
C ALA A 159 -13.43 19.54 -5.66
N GLU A 160 -14.18 20.44 -6.25
CA GLU A 160 -15.63 20.51 -6.09
C GLU A 160 -16.33 19.34 -6.78
N GLY A 161 -15.85 18.91 -7.94
CA GLY A 161 -16.32 17.71 -8.63
C GLY A 161 -15.98 16.41 -7.88
N ALA A 162 -14.86 16.37 -7.15
CA ALA A 162 -14.48 15.23 -6.34
C ALA A 162 -15.27 15.12 -5.02
N ARG A 163 -15.67 16.25 -4.44
CA ARG A 163 -16.31 16.34 -3.11
C ARG A 163 -17.55 15.43 -2.92
N PRO A 164 -18.48 15.33 -3.89
CA PRO A 164 -19.68 14.48 -3.73
C PRO A 164 -19.39 12.98 -3.53
N ALA A 165 -18.20 12.52 -3.89
CA ALA A 165 -17.81 11.12 -3.70
C ALA A 165 -17.49 10.78 -2.23
N LEU A 166 -17.12 11.78 -1.41
CA LEU A 166 -16.76 11.59 -0.02
C LEU A 166 -18.00 11.52 0.88
N ALA A 167 -17.96 10.65 1.88
CA ALA A 167 -18.92 10.66 2.99
C ALA A 167 -18.67 11.89 3.90
N ASP A 168 -19.71 12.37 4.60
CA ASP A 168 -19.58 13.53 5.51
C ASP A 168 -18.51 13.31 6.61
N LYS A 169 -18.35 12.06 7.04
CA LYS A 169 -17.34 11.64 8.03
C LYS A 169 -16.18 10.89 7.38
N ALA A 170 -15.91 11.14 6.10
CA ALA A 170 -14.77 10.54 5.44
C ALA A 170 -13.46 10.88 6.17
N ALA A 171 -12.52 9.95 6.12
CA ALA A 171 -11.18 10.16 6.68
C ALA A 171 -10.10 9.82 5.65
N ILE A 172 -9.01 10.57 5.65
CA ILE A 172 -7.75 10.17 5.03
C ILE A 172 -6.73 9.89 6.11
N ILE A 173 -5.96 8.84 5.93
CA ILE A 173 -4.91 8.39 6.85
C ILE A 173 -3.63 8.27 6.04
N ASP A 174 -2.73 9.21 6.25
CA ASP A 174 -1.45 9.26 5.56
C ASP A 174 -0.34 9.48 6.61
N SER A 175 0.56 8.53 6.72
CA SER A 175 1.64 8.58 7.72
C SER A 175 2.73 9.59 7.38
N VAL A 176 2.77 10.08 6.15
CA VAL A 176 3.78 11.04 5.66
C VAL A 176 3.27 12.47 5.77
N TYR A 177 2.03 12.70 5.38
CA TYR A 177 1.44 14.03 5.28
C TYR A 177 0.41 14.32 6.37
N GLY A 178 -0.10 13.31 7.05
CA GLY A 178 -1.00 13.46 8.19
C GLY A 178 -2.36 12.82 7.99
N THR A 179 -3.24 13.04 8.95
CA THR A 179 -4.61 12.52 8.96
C THR A 179 -5.60 13.69 8.93
N ALA A 180 -6.66 13.55 8.13
CA ALA A 180 -7.74 14.53 8.10
C ALA A 180 -9.11 13.84 8.15
N ASN A 181 -10.09 14.51 8.74
CA ASN A 181 -11.46 14.05 8.88
C ASN A 181 -12.42 15.07 8.26
N GLY A 182 -13.37 14.59 7.50
CA GLY A 182 -14.34 15.38 6.76
C GLY A 182 -13.78 15.96 5.46
N PRO A 183 -14.64 16.17 4.45
CA PRO A 183 -14.21 16.57 3.10
C PRO A 183 -13.33 17.83 3.08
N ASP A 184 -13.69 18.89 3.84
CA ASP A 184 -12.94 20.15 3.85
C ASP A 184 -11.48 19.96 4.31
N ASN A 185 -11.29 19.21 5.39
CA ASN A 185 -9.95 18.95 5.93
C ASN A 185 -9.15 18.01 5.03
N ILE A 186 -9.82 17.04 4.36
CA ILE A 186 -9.18 16.15 3.38
C ILE A 186 -8.63 16.98 2.22
N PHE A 187 -9.42 17.87 1.63
CA PHE A 187 -8.95 18.72 0.54
C PHE A 187 -7.87 19.71 0.98
N ALA A 188 -7.98 20.26 2.21
CA ALA A 188 -6.92 21.11 2.77
C ALA A 188 -5.60 20.35 2.93
N LEU A 189 -5.65 19.10 3.42
CA LEU A 189 -4.46 18.25 3.53
C LEU A 189 -3.87 17.94 2.14
N MET A 190 -4.70 17.53 1.19
CA MET A 190 -4.24 17.21 -0.18
C MET A 190 -3.61 18.44 -0.87
N ALA A 191 -4.17 19.62 -0.67
CA ALA A 191 -3.62 20.88 -1.20
C ALA A 191 -2.26 21.26 -0.56
N ALA A 192 -2.00 20.80 0.66
CA ALA A 192 -0.73 21.05 1.36
C ALA A 192 0.39 20.07 0.99
N ILE A 193 0.07 18.97 0.29
CA ILE A 193 1.08 18.01 -0.18
C ILE A 193 1.97 18.70 -1.22
N PRO A 194 3.28 18.83 -0.97
CA PRO A 194 4.21 19.43 -1.94
C PRO A 194 4.37 18.47 -3.13
N SER A 195 3.48 18.57 -4.08
CA SER A 195 3.52 17.80 -5.31
C SER A 195 3.69 18.75 -6.49
N PRO A 196 4.48 18.38 -7.51
CA PRO A 196 4.32 19.01 -8.79
C PRO A 196 2.85 18.81 -9.19
N ALA A 197 2.18 19.89 -9.50
CA ALA A 197 0.74 20.07 -9.65
C ALA A 197 -0.05 18.76 -9.85
N PHE A 198 -1.12 18.54 -9.10
CA PHE A 198 -1.99 17.36 -9.19
C PHE A 198 -2.31 16.94 -10.63
N GLY A 199 -2.39 17.89 -11.58
CA GLY A 199 -2.58 17.63 -13.01
C GLY A 199 -1.53 16.74 -13.70
N SER A 200 -0.42 16.43 -13.01
CA SER A 200 0.59 15.47 -13.49
C SER A 200 0.34 14.04 -12.96
N TRP A 201 -0.49 13.87 -11.95
CA TRP A 201 -0.80 12.55 -11.39
C TRP A 201 -1.81 11.81 -12.27
N ARG A 202 -1.67 10.50 -12.31
CA ARG A 202 -2.58 9.59 -13.03
C ARG A 202 -2.79 8.34 -12.20
N VAL A 203 -3.98 7.79 -12.26
CA VAL A 203 -4.24 6.41 -11.85
C VAL A 203 -3.54 5.49 -12.85
N THR A 204 -2.65 4.66 -12.36
CA THR A 204 -1.93 3.66 -13.16
C THR A 204 -2.57 2.28 -13.09
N ARG A 205 -3.27 2.01 -11.98
CA ARG A 205 -4.05 0.79 -11.76
C ARG A 205 -5.18 1.06 -10.77
N SER A 206 -6.31 0.41 -10.99
CA SER A 206 -7.43 0.38 -10.05
C SER A 206 -8.00 -1.03 -10.02
N VAL A 207 -8.14 -1.61 -8.82
CA VAL A 207 -8.74 -2.93 -8.60
C VAL A 207 -9.73 -2.86 -7.46
N ALA A 208 -10.88 -3.50 -7.60
CA ALA A 208 -11.99 -3.33 -6.68
C ALA A 208 -12.59 -4.63 -6.19
N SER A 209 -12.98 -4.64 -4.94
CA SER A 209 -13.99 -5.53 -4.35
C SER A 209 -15.31 -4.77 -4.16
N ALA A 210 -16.30 -5.43 -3.59
CA ALA A 210 -17.59 -4.79 -3.30
C ALA A 210 -17.48 -3.58 -2.35
N LYS A 211 -16.48 -3.54 -1.49
CA LYS A 211 -16.33 -2.53 -0.42
C LYS A 211 -14.99 -1.79 -0.40
N ASP A 212 -13.99 -2.35 -1.03
CA ASP A 212 -12.64 -1.77 -1.04
C ASP A 212 -12.14 -1.63 -2.47
N VAL A 213 -11.43 -0.55 -2.73
CA VAL A 213 -10.76 -0.27 -4.00
C VAL A 213 -9.32 0.08 -3.72
N LEU A 214 -8.40 -0.62 -4.37
CA LEU A 214 -7.02 -0.18 -4.43
C LEU A 214 -6.82 0.71 -5.65
N VAL A 215 -6.14 1.84 -5.45
CA VAL A 215 -5.71 2.74 -6.52
C VAL A 215 -4.21 2.91 -6.45
N GLU A 216 -3.49 2.51 -7.51
CA GLU A 216 -2.10 2.91 -7.69
C GLU A 216 -2.06 4.20 -8.50
N ALA A 217 -1.28 5.19 -8.03
CA ALA A 217 -1.16 6.48 -8.68
C ALA A 217 0.30 6.92 -8.81
N SER A 218 0.62 7.57 -9.92
CA SER A 218 1.96 8.08 -10.18
C SER A 218 1.95 9.22 -11.19
N ILE A 219 3.06 9.98 -11.22
CA ILE A 219 3.38 10.95 -12.27
C ILE A 219 4.00 10.25 -13.47
N ASP A 220 4.82 9.23 -13.24
CA ASP A 220 5.44 8.39 -14.25
C ASP A 220 4.90 6.96 -14.12
N PRO A 221 4.23 6.40 -15.13
CA PRO A 221 3.62 5.07 -15.04
C PRO A 221 4.65 3.95 -14.79
N ASN A 222 5.93 4.18 -15.10
CA ASN A 222 7.00 3.21 -14.86
C ASN A 222 7.62 3.32 -13.44
N ARG A 223 7.18 4.32 -12.67
CA ARG A 223 7.70 4.61 -11.32
C ARG A 223 6.52 4.80 -10.36
N PRO A 224 5.95 3.73 -9.83
CA PRO A 224 4.84 3.80 -8.90
C PRO A 224 5.20 4.64 -7.68
N ARG A 225 4.32 5.53 -7.24
CA ARG A 225 4.59 6.47 -6.13
C ARG A 225 3.71 6.25 -4.94
N ALA A 226 2.43 6.02 -5.17
CA ALA A 226 1.44 5.84 -4.12
C ALA A 226 0.47 4.71 -4.44
N ALA A 227 -0.05 4.10 -3.40
CA ALA A 227 -1.19 3.22 -3.45
C ALA A 227 -2.16 3.63 -2.34
N ASP A 228 -3.41 3.87 -2.69
CA ASP A 228 -4.45 4.19 -1.75
C ASP A 228 -5.41 3.00 -1.62
N TRP A 229 -5.61 2.54 -0.38
CA TRP A 229 -6.67 1.60 -0.06
C TRP A 229 -7.91 2.38 0.34
N VAL A 230 -8.91 2.35 -0.52
CA VAL A 230 -10.12 3.16 -0.38
C VAL A 230 -11.28 2.28 0.06
N ARG A 231 -11.88 2.58 1.20
CA ARG A 231 -13.09 1.90 1.68
C ARG A 231 -14.33 2.67 1.29
N VAL A 232 -15.23 1.98 0.61
CA VAL A 232 -16.53 2.49 0.20
C VAL A 232 -17.60 2.05 1.20
N VAL A 233 -18.37 3.02 1.71
CA VAL A 233 -19.44 2.83 2.70
C VAL A 233 -20.70 3.52 2.17
N ASP A 234 -21.79 2.75 2.01
CA ASP A 234 -23.07 3.26 1.53
C ASP A 234 -22.98 4.11 0.22
N GLY A 235 -22.14 3.66 -0.72
CA GLY A 235 -21.95 4.33 -2.01
C GLY A 235 -21.13 5.63 -1.95
N LYS A 236 -20.39 5.84 -0.87
CA LYS A 236 -19.48 6.98 -0.65
C LYS A 236 -18.12 6.50 -0.19
N ILE A 237 -17.08 7.27 -0.44
CA ILE A 237 -15.75 7.04 0.11
C ILE A 237 -15.77 7.37 1.59
N GLY A 238 -15.56 6.37 2.44
CA GLY A 238 -15.52 6.53 3.89
C GLY A 238 -14.11 6.68 4.44
N VAL A 239 -13.14 5.94 3.90
CA VAL A 239 -11.73 5.99 4.35
C VAL A 239 -10.81 5.89 3.16
N ILE A 240 -9.75 6.68 3.15
CA ILE A 240 -8.60 6.58 2.26
C ILE A 240 -7.37 6.33 3.13
N GLU A 241 -6.69 5.22 2.93
CA GLU A 241 -5.40 4.94 3.57
C GLU A 241 -4.30 5.02 2.52
N SER A 242 -3.38 5.97 2.67
CA SER A 242 -2.33 6.23 1.69
C SER A 242 -1.02 5.55 2.07
N TYR A 243 -0.49 4.76 1.15
CA TYR A 243 0.75 4.02 1.23
C TYR A 243 1.72 4.55 0.16
N TRP A 244 2.99 4.65 0.51
CA TRP A 244 3.95 5.34 -0.33
C TRP A 244 5.10 4.44 -0.76
N MET A 245 5.56 4.67 -1.98
CA MET A 245 6.88 4.26 -2.39
C MET A 245 7.86 5.30 -1.82
N LEU A 246 8.24 5.13 -0.54
CA LEU A 246 8.92 6.16 0.26
C LEU A 246 10.16 6.74 -0.42
N ARG A 247 10.90 5.94 -1.19
CA ARG A 247 12.05 6.39 -1.98
C ARG A 247 11.69 7.41 -3.08
N GLU A 248 10.48 7.32 -3.63
CA GLU A 248 10.03 8.14 -4.76
C GLU A 248 9.49 9.51 -4.34
N ILE A 249 9.20 9.69 -3.06
CA ILE A 249 8.78 10.98 -2.49
C ILE A 249 9.95 11.75 -1.86
N GLY A 250 11.20 11.33 -2.14
CA GLY A 250 12.39 12.01 -1.65
C GLY A 250 12.80 11.65 -0.22
N LEU A 251 12.09 10.72 0.43
CA LEU A 251 12.57 10.07 1.64
C LEU A 251 13.64 9.06 1.22
N THR A 252 14.88 9.52 1.14
CA THR A 252 16.02 8.64 0.88
C THR A 252 16.13 7.60 2.00
N GLN A 253 16.78 6.46 1.69
CA GLN A 253 17.09 5.46 2.71
C GLN A 253 17.77 6.12 3.93
N ALA A 254 18.66 7.10 3.72
CA ALA A 254 19.31 7.86 4.79
C ALA A 254 18.34 8.74 5.60
N GLN A 255 17.26 9.25 5.00
CA GLN A 255 16.23 10.02 5.71
C GLN A 255 15.26 9.11 6.43
N GLY A 256 14.88 7.98 5.81
CA GLY A 256 14.17 6.90 6.48
C GLY A 256 14.97 6.33 7.64
N GLU A 257 16.26 6.07 7.46
CA GLU A 257 17.18 5.64 8.54
C GLU A 257 17.39 6.71 9.60
N ARG A 258 17.45 8.00 9.23
CA ARG A 258 17.48 9.10 10.21
C ARG A 258 16.16 9.23 10.95
N TYR A 259 15.04 9.12 10.26
CA TYR A 259 13.72 9.12 10.89
C TYR A 259 13.62 7.92 11.84
N ILE A 260 14.00 6.74 11.38
CA ILE A 260 14.11 5.54 12.20
C ILE A 260 15.08 5.78 13.36
N LYS A 261 16.27 6.32 13.14
CA LYS A 261 17.23 6.63 14.21
C LYS A 261 16.78 7.74 15.16
N GLN A 262 16.15 8.80 14.66
CA GLN A 262 15.69 9.93 15.49
C GLN A 262 14.41 9.62 16.27
N VAL A 263 13.55 8.78 15.71
CA VAL A 263 12.27 8.42 16.32
C VAL A 263 12.39 7.08 17.08
N ILE A 264 13.26 6.17 16.63
CA ILE A 264 13.44 4.81 17.22
C ILE A 264 14.63 4.74 18.17
N LEU A 265 15.63 5.58 18.00
CA LEU A 265 16.84 5.61 18.83
C LEU A 265 17.07 7.04 19.33
N PRO A 266 16.32 7.55 20.33
CA PRO A 266 16.81 8.68 21.07
C PRO A 266 18.12 8.25 21.75
N ILE A 267 19.25 8.80 21.31
CA ILE A 267 20.55 8.73 21.98
C ILE A 267 20.45 9.51 23.28
#